data_04207a83254f8f7b6f5896b7a6b5a755
#
_entry.id   04207a83254f8f7b6f5896b7a6b5a755
#
_cell.length_a   1.000
_cell.length_b   1.000
_cell.length_c   1.000
_cell.angle_alpha   90.00
_cell.angle_beta   90.00
_cell.angle_gamma   90.00
#
_symmetry.space_group_name_H-M   'P 1'
#
loop_
_entity.id
_entity.type
_entity.pdbx_description
1 polymer ?
#
loop_
_entity_poly.entity_id
_entity_poly.type
_entity_poly.pdbx_seq_one_letter_code
_entity_poly.pdbx_strand_id
1 'polypeptide(L)'
;MAYFVLESEFSNDLLNSIKEHLRDRLPGVMVPTYFVNLESLPLTPNKKIDRTSLPAPESGNIGSNHDFIPPRTITETIITEIFSDAFDNPAVGIKDNFFDMGGDSLLAVRIISRISNALQKEIPLEVFFRFPTIEKFAQFVDSPAFMEDVSESLPSGEDLDTEYLSFQFIDNQETESFPNLDAVALSYIPESFMQVTGLSKAELIKDWFGNKARLTNSYKTEWGTIGLVMLPIAESDLYNDSNSIRSIIMDGLRLSAELGASKVSLTGILPLITQDGLDVINWMRENDEEVNLPIVTTGNATRCATIIKSVEGILARSGSDMSELRVSFIGLGSMGMSTLDLMLDVLPHPRGIIMSDLYQQEDRLKEFQDQLLASGFAGEIDICSCDTKLSDKVYEAELIIAVSNIPNIIDINKVRSGTMIVDYSFPSSFSVIDAARRAEQNGDLIFTSGGQLCLGQPIEEIIYLPRVAEEMLEIINPEKMQSIIIRDSKEMTGCILASIFTEMDSGVGVTLGKFTDAEALSHYEFINGLGLAPSRLQMQSYFVTDEAVEKFRGQSSSGSTSITG
;
A
#
# COMPACT_ATOMS: atom_id res chain seq x y z
N MET A 1 -23.28 9.55 0.89
CA MET A 1 -24.53 10.27 0.60
C MET A 1 -24.72 11.39 1.61
N ALA A 2 -25.11 12.60 1.17
CA ALA A 2 -25.43 13.73 2.05
C ALA A 2 -26.84 14.25 1.76
N TYR A 3 -27.59 14.53 2.83
CA TYR A 3 -28.90 15.20 2.77
C TYR A 3 -28.78 16.59 3.39
N PHE A 4 -29.33 17.57 2.74
CA PHE A 4 -29.25 18.96 3.20
C PHE A 4 -30.55 19.71 2.93
N VAL A 5 -30.77 20.82 3.64
CA VAL A 5 -31.85 21.75 3.46
C VAL A 5 -31.23 23.11 3.19
N LEU A 6 -31.71 23.82 2.17
CA LEU A 6 -31.23 25.15 1.82
C LEU A 6 -32.21 26.23 2.33
N GLU A 7 -31.65 27.36 2.74
CA GLU A 7 -32.41 28.58 3.03
C GLU A 7 -32.70 29.42 1.76
N SER A 8 -32.08 29.03 0.62
CA SER A 8 -32.21 29.69 -0.67
C SER A 8 -32.58 28.68 -1.76
N GLU A 9 -32.91 29.15 -2.97
CA GLU A 9 -33.19 28.26 -4.09
C GLU A 9 -31.97 27.42 -4.46
N PHE A 10 -32.21 26.15 -4.76
CA PHE A 10 -31.18 25.21 -5.20
C PHE A 10 -30.66 25.62 -6.57
N SER A 11 -29.34 25.70 -6.72
CA SER A 11 -28.66 25.87 -8.00
C SER A 11 -27.50 24.88 -8.15
N ASN A 12 -27.22 24.54 -9.40
CA ASN A 12 -26.08 23.66 -9.71
C ASN A 12 -24.75 24.30 -9.34
N ASP A 13 -24.63 25.62 -9.44
CA ASP A 13 -23.40 26.34 -9.04
C ASP A 13 -23.14 26.23 -7.53
N LEU A 14 -24.23 26.28 -6.74
CA LEU A 14 -24.13 26.07 -5.29
C LEU A 14 -23.69 24.64 -4.94
N LEU A 15 -24.24 23.63 -5.65
CA LEU A 15 -23.86 22.25 -5.46
C LEU A 15 -22.37 22.02 -5.79
N ASN A 16 -21.87 22.62 -6.88
CA ASN A 16 -20.47 22.56 -7.25
C ASN A 16 -19.58 23.21 -6.20
N SER A 17 -19.99 24.38 -5.71
CA SER A 17 -19.26 25.07 -4.63
C SER A 17 -19.22 24.22 -3.34
N ILE A 18 -20.31 23.52 -3.00
CA ILE A 18 -20.35 22.59 -1.86
C ILE A 18 -19.39 21.41 -2.10
N LYS A 19 -19.40 20.80 -3.30
CA LYS A 19 -18.51 19.69 -3.65
C LYS A 19 -17.03 20.12 -3.59
N GLU A 20 -16.70 21.27 -4.17
CA GLU A 20 -15.34 21.83 -4.11
C GLU A 20 -14.92 22.09 -2.66
N HIS A 21 -15.79 22.73 -1.88
CA HIS A 21 -15.52 22.98 -0.46
C HIS A 21 -15.29 21.68 0.36
N LEU A 22 -16.03 20.62 0.04
CA LEU A 22 -15.85 19.32 0.69
C LEU A 22 -14.56 18.61 0.20
N ARG A 23 -14.24 18.71 -1.10
CA ARG A 23 -12.97 18.17 -1.67
C ARG A 23 -11.74 18.84 -1.08
N ASP A 24 -11.84 20.12 -0.75
CA ASP A 24 -10.74 20.86 -0.12
C ASP A 24 -10.53 20.45 1.35
N ARG A 25 -11.50 19.79 1.98
CA ARG A 25 -11.50 19.49 3.43
C ARG A 25 -11.65 18.03 3.81
N LEU A 26 -12.08 17.19 2.88
CA LEU A 26 -12.29 15.77 3.12
C LEU A 26 -11.48 14.94 2.13
N PRO A 27 -10.90 13.81 2.58
CA PRO A 27 -10.39 12.81 1.67
C PRO A 27 -11.44 12.44 0.62
N GLY A 28 -11.05 12.20 -0.63
CA GLY A 28 -11.96 11.91 -1.74
C GLY A 28 -12.99 10.82 -1.43
N VAL A 29 -12.61 9.78 -0.70
CA VAL A 29 -13.47 8.68 -0.24
C VAL A 29 -14.53 9.11 0.78
N MET A 30 -14.36 10.25 1.45
CA MET A 30 -15.31 10.81 2.41
C MET A 30 -16.23 11.86 1.79
N VAL A 31 -15.94 12.33 0.59
CA VAL A 31 -16.84 13.25 -0.13
C VAL A 31 -18.07 12.46 -0.59
N PRO A 32 -19.28 12.89 -0.17
CA PRO A 32 -20.49 12.18 -0.57
C PRO A 32 -20.66 12.15 -2.08
N THR A 33 -20.93 10.98 -2.64
CA THR A 33 -21.22 10.80 -4.07
C THR A 33 -22.59 11.38 -4.43
N TYR A 34 -23.56 11.25 -3.51
CA TYR A 34 -24.93 11.71 -3.72
C TYR A 34 -25.26 12.85 -2.78
N PHE A 35 -25.85 13.91 -3.33
CA PHE A 35 -26.33 15.08 -2.63
C PHE A 35 -27.83 15.21 -2.86
N VAL A 36 -28.62 15.10 -1.80
CA VAL A 36 -30.10 15.16 -1.87
C VAL A 36 -30.58 16.40 -1.14
N ASN A 37 -31.15 17.32 -1.88
CA ASN A 37 -31.79 18.49 -1.30
C ASN A 37 -33.20 18.13 -0.83
N LEU A 38 -33.53 18.47 0.42
CA LEU A 38 -34.84 18.26 1.03
C LEU A 38 -35.47 19.60 1.41
N GLU A 39 -36.78 19.68 1.34
CA GLU A 39 -37.50 20.83 1.87
C GLU A 39 -37.37 20.94 3.41
N SER A 40 -37.35 19.80 4.07
CA SER A 40 -37.08 19.69 5.52
C SER A 40 -36.54 18.30 5.85
N LEU A 41 -35.68 18.22 6.89
CA LEU A 41 -35.20 16.92 7.39
C LEU A 41 -36.33 16.20 8.14
N PRO A 42 -36.62 14.93 7.85
CA PRO A 42 -37.59 14.15 8.59
C PRO A 42 -37.15 13.96 10.04
N LEU A 43 -38.07 14.15 10.98
CA LEU A 43 -37.78 14.04 12.40
C LEU A 43 -38.62 12.95 13.05
N THR A 44 -38.03 12.21 13.97
CA THR A 44 -38.70 11.29 14.89
C THR A 44 -39.59 12.09 15.87
N PRO A 45 -40.55 11.42 16.57
CA PRO A 45 -41.35 12.08 17.62
C PRO A 45 -40.51 12.78 18.71
N ASN A 46 -39.26 12.32 18.90
CA ASN A 46 -38.32 12.91 19.86
C ASN A 46 -37.43 14.00 19.26
N LYS A 47 -37.81 14.56 18.10
CA LYS A 47 -37.11 15.66 17.39
C LYS A 47 -35.65 15.31 16.98
N LYS A 48 -35.30 14.05 16.80
CA LYS A 48 -34.06 13.63 16.19
C LYS A 48 -34.27 13.32 14.71
N ILE A 49 -33.23 13.44 13.88
CA ILE A 49 -33.32 13.11 12.44
C ILE A 49 -33.73 11.64 12.29
N ASP A 50 -34.83 11.40 11.58
CA ASP A 50 -35.28 10.05 11.21
C ASP A 50 -34.59 9.60 9.94
N ARG A 51 -33.49 8.86 10.13
CA ARG A 51 -32.68 8.36 9.01
C ARG A 51 -33.39 7.29 8.18
N THR A 52 -34.41 6.63 8.73
CA THR A 52 -35.15 5.57 8.02
C THR A 52 -36.18 6.14 7.05
N SER A 53 -36.62 7.38 7.29
CA SER A 53 -37.54 8.12 6.44
C SER A 53 -36.84 9.00 5.39
N LEU A 54 -35.51 8.96 5.29
CA LEU A 54 -34.79 9.67 4.23
C LEU A 54 -35.01 8.97 2.87
N PRO A 55 -35.33 9.71 1.80
CA PRO A 55 -35.59 9.13 0.49
C PRO A 55 -34.31 8.51 -0.10
N ALA A 56 -34.47 7.43 -0.85
CA ALA A 56 -33.38 6.91 -1.67
C ALA A 56 -33.01 7.94 -2.76
N PRO A 57 -31.73 8.01 -3.19
CA PRO A 57 -31.34 8.89 -4.27
C PRO A 57 -32.01 8.44 -5.57
N GLU A 58 -32.72 9.34 -6.22
CA GLU A 58 -33.26 9.06 -7.54
C GLU A 58 -32.13 9.14 -8.57
N SER A 59 -32.12 8.22 -9.54
CA SER A 59 -31.10 8.11 -10.60
C SER A 59 -30.98 9.34 -11.51
N GLY A 60 -31.80 10.35 -11.33
CA GLY A 60 -31.83 11.62 -12.10
C GLY A 60 -31.00 12.78 -11.49
N ASN A 61 -30.47 12.63 -10.27
CA ASN A 61 -29.72 13.69 -9.59
C ASN A 61 -28.19 13.45 -9.56
N ILE A 62 -27.68 12.68 -10.49
CA ILE A 62 -26.24 12.59 -10.75
C ILE A 62 -25.90 13.85 -11.54
N GLY A 63 -25.38 14.86 -10.85
CA GLY A 63 -24.99 16.12 -11.47
C GLY A 63 -23.78 15.99 -12.38
N SER A 64 -23.97 15.47 -13.58
CA SER A 64 -23.05 15.72 -14.69
C SER A 64 -23.28 17.16 -15.15
N ASN A 65 -22.45 18.07 -14.70
CA ASN A 65 -22.58 19.50 -14.98
C ASN A 65 -21.66 19.96 -16.12
N HIS A 66 -21.40 19.09 -17.07
CA HIS A 66 -20.78 19.48 -18.31
C HIS A 66 -21.79 19.27 -19.44
N ASP A 67 -21.87 20.22 -20.38
CA ASP A 67 -22.57 20.03 -21.64
C ASP A 67 -22.07 18.71 -22.23
N PHE A 68 -23.00 17.79 -22.55
CA PHE A 68 -22.68 16.51 -23.17
C PHE A 68 -21.84 16.76 -24.43
N ILE A 69 -20.58 16.33 -24.41
CA ILE A 69 -19.68 16.38 -25.56
C ILE A 69 -19.49 14.96 -26.03
N PRO A 70 -19.98 14.63 -27.25
CA PRO A 70 -19.81 13.28 -27.80
C PRO A 70 -18.35 12.97 -28.11
N PRO A 71 -17.98 11.68 -28.18
CA PRO A 71 -16.63 11.25 -28.56
C PRO A 71 -16.27 11.73 -29.97
N ARG A 72 -15.01 12.13 -30.15
CA ARG A 72 -14.48 12.75 -31.39
C ARG A 72 -13.44 11.85 -32.07
N THR A 73 -12.82 10.93 -31.32
CA THR A 73 -11.82 9.98 -31.84
C THR A 73 -12.31 8.55 -31.65
N ILE A 74 -11.65 7.60 -32.35
CA ILE A 74 -11.95 6.17 -32.20
C ILE A 74 -11.69 5.74 -30.74
N THR A 75 -10.60 6.20 -30.14
CA THR A 75 -10.23 5.91 -28.75
C THR A 75 -11.26 6.48 -27.77
N GLU A 76 -11.68 7.74 -27.95
CA GLU A 76 -12.77 8.33 -27.15
C GLU A 76 -14.07 7.54 -27.30
N THR A 77 -14.40 7.05 -28.49
CA THR A 77 -15.63 6.25 -28.73
C THR A 77 -15.60 4.94 -27.96
N ILE A 78 -14.51 4.18 -28.09
CA ILE A 78 -14.33 2.90 -27.39
C ILE A 78 -14.43 3.09 -25.88
N ILE A 79 -13.75 4.10 -25.35
CA ILE A 79 -13.76 4.38 -23.90
C ILE A 79 -15.15 4.81 -23.44
N THR A 80 -15.83 5.67 -24.22
CA THR A 80 -17.19 6.12 -23.90
C THR A 80 -18.19 4.96 -23.86
N GLU A 81 -18.11 4.02 -24.81
CA GLU A 81 -18.96 2.83 -24.83
C GLU A 81 -18.73 1.95 -23.60
N ILE A 82 -17.46 1.73 -23.22
CA ILE A 82 -17.09 0.94 -22.03
C ILE A 82 -17.58 1.61 -20.76
N PHE A 83 -17.50 2.94 -20.65
CA PHE A 83 -18.03 3.70 -19.54
C PHE A 83 -19.55 3.64 -19.49
N SER A 84 -20.22 3.84 -20.63
CA SER A 84 -21.68 3.78 -20.73
C SER A 84 -22.22 2.44 -20.25
N ASP A 85 -21.59 1.34 -20.64
CA ASP A 85 -21.91 -0.01 -20.17
C ASP A 85 -21.66 -0.18 -18.66
N ALA A 86 -20.50 0.30 -18.18
CA ALA A 86 -20.08 0.10 -16.81
C ALA A 86 -20.94 0.87 -15.79
N PHE A 87 -21.46 2.04 -16.20
CA PHE A 87 -22.30 2.90 -15.36
C PHE A 87 -23.80 2.79 -15.67
N ASP A 88 -24.19 1.92 -16.61
CA ASP A 88 -25.58 1.81 -17.12
C ASP A 88 -26.15 3.19 -17.49
N ASN A 89 -25.33 4.03 -18.13
CA ASN A 89 -25.64 5.40 -18.50
C ASN A 89 -25.32 5.66 -19.97
N PRO A 90 -26.33 5.75 -20.86
CA PRO A 90 -26.08 5.99 -22.28
C PRO A 90 -25.66 7.43 -22.62
N ALA A 91 -25.69 8.35 -21.67
CA ALA A 91 -25.40 9.77 -21.87
C ALA A 91 -24.02 10.18 -21.28
N VAL A 92 -23.02 9.29 -21.39
CA VAL A 92 -21.65 9.60 -20.96
C VAL A 92 -20.97 10.45 -22.00
N GLY A 93 -20.45 11.62 -21.60
CA GLY A 93 -19.67 12.54 -22.42
C GLY A 93 -18.18 12.46 -22.13
N ILE A 94 -17.35 12.93 -23.05
CA ILE A 94 -15.87 12.82 -22.91
C ILE A 94 -15.29 13.64 -21.76
N LYS A 95 -16.03 14.61 -21.20
CA LYS A 95 -15.61 15.41 -20.03
C LYS A 95 -16.10 14.86 -18.70
N ASP A 96 -16.92 13.83 -18.73
CA ASP A 96 -17.36 13.20 -17.50
C ASP A 96 -16.19 12.57 -16.76
N ASN A 97 -16.14 12.80 -15.46
CA ASN A 97 -15.10 12.28 -14.60
C ASN A 97 -15.58 10.97 -13.99
N PHE A 98 -14.75 9.94 -14.12
CA PHE A 98 -15.02 8.61 -13.61
C PHE A 98 -15.50 8.58 -12.14
N PHE A 99 -14.82 9.32 -11.28
CA PHE A 99 -15.14 9.35 -9.86
C PHE A 99 -16.44 10.14 -9.57
N ASP A 100 -16.70 11.19 -10.35
CA ASP A 100 -17.93 11.98 -10.23
C ASP A 100 -19.16 11.19 -10.68
N MET A 101 -18.96 10.22 -11.57
CA MET A 101 -20.00 9.28 -11.99
C MET A 101 -20.27 8.17 -10.95
N GLY A 102 -19.53 8.12 -9.86
CA GLY A 102 -19.64 7.10 -8.83
C GLY A 102 -18.70 5.91 -9.02
N GLY A 103 -17.68 6.06 -9.86
CA GLY A 103 -16.66 5.05 -10.07
C GLY A 103 -15.79 4.87 -8.83
N ASP A 104 -15.51 3.63 -8.51
CA ASP A 104 -14.60 3.21 -7.47
C ASP A 104 -13.38 2.48 -8.06
N SER A 105 -12.42 2.12 -7.22
CA SER A 105 -11.20 1.46 -7.68
C SER A 105 -11.46 0.11 -8.34
N LEU A 106 -12.49 -0.61 -7.92
CA LEU A 106 -12.85 -1.91 -8.50
C LEU A 106 -13.43 -1.74 -9.91
N LEU A 107 -14.31 -0.76 -10.09
CA LEU A 107 -14.86 -0.44 -11.39
C LEU A 107 -13.78 0.09 -12.34
N ALA A 108 -12.81 0.86 -11.82
CA ALA A 108 -11.66 1.34 -12.58
C ALA A 108 -10.85 0.19 -13.18
N VAL A 109 -10.55 -0.84 -12.40
CA VAL A 109 -9.82 -2.04 -12.87
C VAL A 109 -10.56 -2.73 -14.01
N ARG A 110 -11.89 -2.93 -13.87
CA ARG A 110 -12.70 -3.57 -14.93
C ARG A 110 -12.70 -2.74 -16.22
N ILE A 111 -12.84 -1.45 -16.07
CA ILE A 111 -12.86 -0.51 -17.20
C ILE A 111 -11.51 -0.53 -17.90
N ILE A 112 -10.39 -0.44 -17.16
CA ILE A 112 -9.04 -0.47 -17.73
C ILE A 112 -8.77 -1.78 -18.46
N SER A 113 -9.11 -2.91 -17.86
CA SER A 113 -8.95 -4.21 -18.53
C SER A 113 -9.72 -4.28 -19.85
N ARG A 114 -10.97 -3.79 -19.88
CA ARG A 114 -11.78 -3.73 -21.12
C ARG A 114 -11.18 -2.78 -22.15
N ILE A 115 -10.70 -1.61 -21.71
CA ILE A 115 -10.08 -0.62 -22.60
C ILE A 115 -8.77 -1.16 -23.18
N SER A 116 -7.91 -1.75 -22.35
CA SER A 116 -6.65 -2.37 -22.76
C SER A 116 -6.88 -3.44 -23.82
N ASN A 117 -7.86 -4.31 -23.59
CA ASN A 117 -8.25 -5.35 -24.57
C ASN A 117 -8.82 -4.76 -25.86
N ALA A 118 -9.68 -3.76 -25.79
CA ALA A 118 -10.30 -3.14 -26.95
C ALA A 118 -9.31 -2.35 -27.81
N LEU A 119 -8.35 -1.67 -27.18
CA LEU A 119 -7.33 -0.87 -27.87
C LEU A 119 -6.08 -1.69 -28.22
N GLN A 120 -5.98 -2.95 -27.76
CA GLN A 120 -4.78 -3.78 -27.89
C GLN A 120 -3.52 -3.06 -27.36
N LYS A 121 -3.67 -2.35 -26.25
CA LYS A 121 -2.63 -1.58 -25.57
C LYS A 121 -2.61 -1.97 -24.11
N GLU A 122 -1.43 -2.20 -23.54
CA GLU A 122 -1.27 -2.31 -22.09
C GLU A 122 -1.37 -0.93 -21.45
N ILE A 123 -2.39 -0.72 -20.64
CA ILE A 123 -2.62 0.57 -19.98
C ILE A 123 -2.54 0.35 -18.47
N PRO A 124 -1.51 0.90 -17.81
CA PRO A 124 -1.40 0.85 -16.36
C PRO A 124 -2.58 1.56 -15.67
N LEU A 125 -3.06 0.99 -14.56
CA LEU A 125 -4.18 1.53 -13.81
C LEU A 125 -3.91 2.97 -13.32
N GLU A 126 -2.67 3.26 -12.98
CA GLU A 126 -2.20 4.57 -12.53
C GLU A 126 -2.46 5.68 -13.55
N VAL A 127 -2.36 5.35 -14.84
CA VAL A 127 -2.68 6.27 -15.95
C VAL A 127 -4.14 6.69 -15.88
N PHE A 128 -5.02 5.77 -15.53
CA PHE A 128 -6.44 6.04 -15.40
C PHE A 128 -6.77 6.97 -14.24
N PHE A 129 -6.14 6.75 -13.09
CA PHE A 129 -6.29 7.65 -11.93
C PHE A 129 -5.71 9.04 -12.19
N ARG A 130 -4.66 9.12 -12.98
CA ARG A 130 -4.04 10.40 -13.39
C ARG A 130 -4.92 11.19 -14.36
N PHE A 131 -5.67 10.51 -15.22
CA PHE A 131 -6.51 11.10 -16.26
C PHE A 131 -7.96 10.58 -16.16
N PRO A 132 -8.71 10.95 -15.11
CA PRO A 132 -10.02 10.33 -14.82
C PRO A 132 -11.17 10.77 -15.76
N THR A 133 -10.92 11.62 -16.75
CA THR A 133 -11.90 11.98 -17.78
C THR A 133 -11.56 11.30 -19.10
N ILE A 134 -12.58 10.88 -19.85
CA ILE A 134 -12.42 10.17 -21.13
C ILE A 134 -11.53 10.96 -22.10
N GLU A 135 -11.74 12.27 -22.23
CA GLU A 135 -10.95 13.16 -23.09
C GLU A 135 -9.46 13.11 -22.75
N LYS A 136 -9.09 13.34 -21.49
CA LYS A 136 -7.68 13.38 -21.07
C LYS A 136 -7.03 12.00 -21.17
N PHE A 137 -7.77 10.97 -20.81
CA PHE A 137 -7.30 9.60 -20.84
C PHE A 137 -7.06 9.13 -22.29
N ALA A 138 -8.03 9.34 -23.19
CA ALA A 138 -7.87 9.02 -24.61
C ALA A 138 -6.71 9.81 -25.26
N GLN A 139 -6.61 11.10 -24.94
CA GLN A 139 -5.55 11.96 -25.43
C GLN A 139 -4.15 11.47 -25.00
N PHE A 140 -4.02 11.00 -23.76
CA PHE A 140 -2.77 10.41 -23.27
C PHE A 140 -2.47 9.07 -23.95
N VAL A 141 -3.45 8.17 -24.03
CA VAL A 141 -3.32 6.83 -24.67
C VAL A 141 -2.98 6.92 -26.17
N ASP A 142 -3.40 7.99 -26.84
CA ASP A 142 -3.09 8.25 -28.25
C ASP A 142 -1.80 9.05 -28.45
N SER A 143 -1.18 9.55 -27.38
CA SER A 143 0.03 10.36 -27.48
C SER A 143 1.29 9.53 -27.72
N PRO A 144 2.33 10.08 -28.40
CA PRO A 144 3.63 9.43 -28.44
C PRO A 144 4.24 9.18 -27.05
N ALA A 145 3.96 10.05 -26.08
CA ALA A 145 4.39 9.90 -24.71
C ALA A 145 3.86 8.62 -24.03
N PHE A 146 2.69 8.10 -24.46
CA PHE A 146 2.19 6.82 -23.98
C PHE A 146 3.08 5.66 -24.43
N MET A 147 3.54 5.68 -25.69
CA MET A 147 4.43 4.63 -26.22
C MET A 147 5.83 4.69 -25.57
N GLU A 148 6.31 5.88 -25.22
CA GLU A 148 7.53 6.06 -24.44
C GLU A 148 7.33 5.63 -22.98
N ASP A 149 6.22 6.02 -22.35
CA ASP A 149 5.87 5.70 -20.95
C ASP A 149 5.69 4.17 -20.71
N VAL A 150 5.14 3.45 -21.71
CA VAL A 150 4.92 2.00 -21.61
C VAL A 150 6.14 1.19 -22.07
N SER A 151 6.90 1.67 -23.04
CA SER A 151 8.12 1.00 -23.51
C SER A 151 9.34 1.22 -22.60
N GLU A 152 9.38 2.32 -21.84
CA GLU A 152 10.41 2.61 -20.83
C GLU A 152 10.00 2.14 -19.41
N SER A 153 8.76 1.73 -19.19
CA SER A 153 8.19 1.61 -17.85
C SER A 153 8.51 0.34 -17.08
N LEU A 154 9.33 -0.57 -17.59
CA LEU A 154 9.97 -1.58 -16.74
C LEU A 154 11.34 -1.86 -17.34
N PRO A 155 12.44 -1.73 -16.59
CA PRO A 155 13.67 -2.38 -16.99
C PRO A 155 13.32 -3.85 -17.20
N SER A 156 13.46 -4.34 -18.42
CA SER A 156 13.41 -5.76 -18.72
C SER A 156 14.23 -6.47 -17.67
N GLY A 157 13.63 -7.36 -16.90
CA GLY A 157 14.31 -8.08 -15.83
C GLY A 157 15.40 -8.97 -16.37
N GLU A 158 16.52 -8.35 -16.69
CA GLU A 158 17.79 -9.02 -16.96
C GLU A 158 18.30 -9.53 -15.64
N ASP A 159 18.08 -10.61 -15.12
CA ASP A 159 18.52 -11.32 -13.91
C ASP A 159 17.42 -11.63 -12.89
N LEU A 160 16.21 -11.95 -13.32
CA LEU A 160 15.27 -12.62 -12.43
C LEU A 160 15.72 -14.07 -12.24
N ASP A 161 16.17 -14.37 -11.04
CA ASP A 161 16.60 -15.71 -10.66
C ASP A 161 15.37 -16.62 -10.44
N THR A 162 14.77 -17.07 -11.53
CA THR A 162 13.61 -17.97 -11.51
C THR A 162 13.97 -19.41 -11.20
N GLU A 163 15.27 -19.72 -11.03
CA GLU A 163 15.76 -21.06 -10.71
C GLU A 163 15.20 -21.58 -9.36
N TYR A 164 14.92 -20.66 -8.44
CA TYR A 164 14.42 -21.00 -7.10
C TYR A 164 12.90 -20.90 -6.97
N LEU A 165 12.18 -20.67 -8.07
CA LEU A 165 10.73 -20.55 -8.10
C LEU A 165 10.10 -21.77 -8.77
N SER A 166 9.08 -22.35 -8.13
CA SER A 166 8.30 -23.44 -8.70
C SER A 166 6.81 -23.22 -8.48
N PHE A 167 5.99 -23.83 -9.37
CA PHE A 167 4.55 -23.80 -9.30
C PHE A 167 3.99 -25.20 -9.05
N GLN A 168 3.05 -25.31 -8.14
CA GLN A 168 2.35 -26.54 -7.86
C GLN A 168 0.84 -26.32 -7.98
N PHE A 169 0.17 -27.09 -8.86
CA PHE A 169 -1.26 -27.07 -8.98
C PHE A 169 -1.88 -28.06 -8.02
N ILE A 170 -2.82 -27.60 -7.22
CA ILE A 170 -3.46 -28.41 -6.18
C ILE A 170 -4.98 -28.38 -6.31
N ASP A 171 -5.60 -29.52 -6.11
CA ASP A 171 -7.05 -29.63 -5.94
C ASP A 171 -7.46 -29.07 -4.58
N ASN A 172 -8.71 -28.63 -4.46
CA ASN A 172 -9.22 -28.07 -3.22
C ASN A 172 -9.06 -29.07 -2.06
N GLN A 173 -8.23 -28.69 -1.05
CA GLN A 173 -8.18 -29.26 0.30
C GLN A 173 -7.32 -30.51 0.58
N GLU A 174 -6.35 -30.85 -0.21
CA GLU A 174 -5.39 -31.89 0.19
C GLU A 174 -4.24 -31.27 1.01
N THR A 175 -4.42 -31.13 2.33
CA THR A 175 -3.34 -30.68 3.24
C THR A 175 -2.17 -31.67 3.28
N GLU A 176 -2.36 -32.93 2.92
CA GLU A 176 -1.33 -33.96 2.87
C GLU A 176 -0.27 -33.71 1.77
N SER A 177 -0.55 -32.87 0.79
CA SER A 177 0.39 -32.49 -0.28
C SER A 177 1.32 -31.32 0.09
N PHE A 178 1.08 -30.64 1.20
CA PHE A 178 1.88 -29.50 1.60
C PHE A 178 3.09 -29.90 2.47
N PRO A 179 4.18 -29.13 2.43
CA PRO A 179 5.28 -29.33 3.36
C PRO A 179 4.82 -29.06 4.80
N ASN A 180 5.49 -29.69 5.78
CA ASN A 180 5.37 -29.26 7.16
C ASN A 180 6.01 -27.89 7.32
N LEU A 181 5.30 -26.95 7.93
CA LEU A 181 5.73 -25.57 8.08
C LEU A 181 6.21 -25.32 9.51
N ASP A 182 7.33 -24.61 9.64
CA ASP A 182 7.83 -24.15 10.94
C ASP A 182 7.08 -22.90 11.40
N ALA A 183 6.78 -21.99 10.47
CA ALA A 183 6.08 -20.75 10.73
C ALA A 183 5.15 -20.37 9.57
N VAL A 184 4.17 -19.50 9.84
CA VAL A 184 3.23 -18.97 8.83
C VAL A 184 3.15 -17.45 8.92
N ALA A 185 3.09 -16.82 7.77
CA ALA A 185 2.66 -15.44 7.59
C ALA A 185 1.19 -15.43 7.12
N LEU A 186 0.30 -14.85 7.91
CA LEU A 186 -1.10 -14.74 7.58
C LEU A 186 -1.36 -13.44 6.81
N SER A 187 -1.97 -13.53 5.65
CA SER A 187 -2.20 -12.39 4.76
C SER A 187 -3.63 -12.41 4.20
N TYR A 188 -3.95 -11.48 3.35
CA TYR A 188 -5.23 -11.30 2.69
C TYR A 188 -5.02 -11.07 1.19
N ILE A 189 -6.08 -11.08 0.39
CA ILE A 189 -6.02 -10.86 -1.05
C ILE A 189 -5.74 -9.37 -1.32
N PRO A 190 -4.55 -9.00 -1.82
CA PRO A 190 -4.26 -7.61 -2.15
C PRO A 190 -5.01 -7.17 -3.41
N GLU A 191 -5.34 -5.89 -3.50
CA GLU A 191 -6.02 -5.33 -4.68
C GLU A 191 -5.22 -5.58 -5.98
N SER A 192 -3.89 -5.54 -5.91
CA SER A 192 -3.00 -5.82 -7.04
C SER A 192 -3.19 -7.22 -7.62
N PHE A 193 -3.54 -8.22 -6.80
CA PHE A 193 -3.76 -9.59 -7.27
C PHE A 193 -4.99 -9.70 -8.18
N MET A 194 -6.05 -8.93 -7.88
CA MET A 194 -7.23 -8.84 -8.74
C MET A 194 -6.91 -8.15 -10.07
N GLN A 195 -6.04 -7.14 -10.05
CA GLN A 195 -5.62 -6.42 -11.25
C GLN A 195 -4.88 -7.34 -12.23
N VAL A 196 -3.99 -8.16 -11.71
CA VAL A 196 -3.16 -9.04 -12.55
C VAL A 196 -3.95 -10.24 -13.05
N THR A 197 -4.79 -10.86 -12.21
CA THR A 197 -5.60 -12.02 -12.62
C THR A 197 -6.78 -11.64 -13.50
N GLY A 198 -7.21 -10.36 -13.48
CA GLY A 198 -8.43 -9.90 -14.16
C GLY A 198 -9.72 -10.49 -13.60
N LEU A 199 -9.64 -11.23 -12.47
CA LEU A 199 -10.79 -11.84 -11.82
C LEU A 199 -11.49 -10.84 -10.90
N SER A 200 -12.79 -10.93 -10.82
CA SER A 200 -13.53 -10.21 -9.80
C SER A 200 -13.23 -10.77 -8.41
N LYS A 201 -13.41 -9.95 -7.38
CA LYS A 201 -13.29 -10.36 -5.99
C LYS A 201 -14.10 -11.61 -5.67
N ALA A 202 -15.33 -11.68 -6.16
CA ALA A 202 -16.22 -12.82 -5.92
C ALA A 202 -15.70 -14.12 -6.56
N GLU A 203 -15.17 -14.05 -7.77
CA GLU A 203 -14.55 -15.18 -8.46
C GLU A 203 -13.28 -15.63 -7.73
N LEU A 204 -12.41 -14.73 -7.34
CA LEU A 204 -11.22 -15.07 -6.55
C LEU A 204 -11.60 -15.80 -5.25
N ILE A 205 -12.43 -15.18 -4.43
CA ILE A 205 -12.82 -15.74 -3.13
C ILE A 205 -13.51 -17.10 -3.30
N LYS A 206 -14.40 -17.23 -4.28
CA LYS A 206 -15.16 -18.46 -4.49
C LYS A 206 -14.36 -19.53 -5.24
N ASP A 207 -13.80 -19.18 -6.41
CA ASP A 207 -13.28 -20.17 -7.34
C ASP A 207 -11.80 -20.49 -7.07
N TRP A 208 -11.02 -19.51 -6.57
CA TRP A 208 -9.63 -19.75 -6.19
C TRP A 208 -9.45 -20.16 -4.75
N PHE A 209 -10.19 -19.55 -3.83
CA PHE A 209 -10.06 -19.82 -2.40
C PHE A 209 -11.10 -20.81 -1.86
N GLY A 210 -12.20 -21.06 -2.57
CA GLY A 210 -13.29 -21.91 -2.09
C GLY A 210 -13.93 -21.37 -0.79
N ASN A 211 -13.89 -20.05 -0.61
CA ASN A 211 -14.31 -19.31 0.59
C ASN A 211 -13.56 -19.73 1.87
N LYS A 212 -12.33 -20.22 1.78
CA LYS A 212 -11.52 -20.67 2.92
C LYS A 212 -10.11 -20.09 2.84
N ALA A 213 -9.45 -20.00 3.99
CA ALA A 213 -8.01 -19.71 4.04
C ALA A 213 -7.22 -20.79 3.28
N ARG A 214 -6.12 -20.38 2.62
CA ARG A 214 -5.36 -21.27 1.77
C ARG A 214 -3.87 -20.98 1.87
N LEU A 215 -3.03 -22.02 1.87
CA LEU A 215 -1.60 -21.86 1.64
C LEU A 215 -1.39 -21.47 0.17
N THR A 216 -0.79 -20.31 -0.06
CA THR A 216 -0.50 -19.80 -1.41
C THR A 216 0.96 -19.91 -1.77
N ASN A 217 1.85 -19.82 -0.79
CA ASN A 217 3.29 -19.91 -1.01
C ASN A 217 3.95 -20.64 0.16
N SER A 218 5.05 -21.34 -0.12
CA SER A 218 5.99 -21.75 0.90
C SER A 218 7.39 -21.28 0.52
N TYR A 219 8.14 -20.86 1.54
CA TYR A 219 9.48 -20.31 1.43
C TYR A 219 10.43 -21.13 2.27
N LYS A 220 11.35 -21.81 1.64
CA LYS A 220 12.38 -22.54 2.35
C LYS A 220 13.59 -21.65 2.56
N THR A 221 13.87 -21.33 3.80
CA THR A 221 14.99 -20.52 4.25
C THR A 221 15.99 -21.39 5.02
N GLU A 222 17.14 -20.85 5.38
CA GLU A 222 18.11 -21.53 6.24
C GLU A 222 17.61 -21.76 7.67
N TRP A 223 16.57 -21.04 8.11
CA TRP A 223 15.98 -21.13 9.46
C TRP A 223 14.73 -22.02 9.53
N GLY A 224 14.24 -22.48 8.39
CA GLY A 224 13.03 -23.30 8.30
C GLY A 224 12.13 -22.90 7.14
N THR A 225 10.98 -23.55 7.07
CA THR A 225 9.98 -23.33 6.02
C THR A 225 8.85 -22.43 6.52
N ILE A 226 8.68 -21.30 5.85
CA ILE A 226 7.60 -20.33 6.14
C ILE A 226 6.48 -20.50 5.12
N GLY A 227 5.24 -20.67 5.58
CA GLY A 227 4.07 -20.62 4.71
C GLY A 227 3.46 -19.21 4.62
N LEU A 228 2.95 -18.84 3.45
CA LEU A 228 2.04 -17.71 3.30
C LEU A 228 0.61 -18.25 3.19
N VAL A 229 -0.16 -18.08 4.25
CA VAL A 229 -1.58 -18.43 4.27
C VAL A 229 -2.37 -17.18 3.96
N MET A 230 -3.11 -17.22 2.86
CA MET A 230 -3.94 -16.10 2.43
C MET A 230 -5.39 -16.33 2.83
N LEU A 231 -5.97 -15.33 3.46
CA LEU A 231 -7.37 -15.31 3.87
C LEU A 231 -8.28 -14.98 2.67
N PRO A 232 -9.49 -15.59 2.58
CA PRO A 232 -10.43 -15.33 1.48
C PRO A 232 -11.18 -14.01 1.66
N ILE A 233 -10.44 -12.93 1.85
CA ILE A 233 -10.96 -11.58 2.03
C ILE A 233 -10.09 -10.58 1.28
N ALA A 234 -10.73 -9.69 0.53
CA ALA A 234 -10.02 -8.61 -0.15
C ALA A 234 -9.64 -7.49 0.82
N GLU A 235 -8.54 -6.81 0.52
CA GLU A 235 -8.04 -5.69 1.30
C GLU A 235 -9.12 -4.64 1.61
N SER A 236 -9.91 -4.25 0.61
CA SER A 236 -10.99 -3.27 0.73
C SER A 236 -12.11 -3.68 1.70
N ASP A 237 -12.27 -4.98 2.00
CA ASP A 237 -13.30 -5.47 2.90
C ASP A 237 -12.84 -5.56 4.36
N LEU A 238 -11.55 -5.46 4.61
CA LEU A 238 -10.98 -5.60 5.95
C LEU A 238 -11.46 -4.54 6.96
N TYR A 239 -12.04 -3.46 6.47
CA TYR A 239 -12.58 -2.39 7.32
C TYR A 239 -14.10 -2.49 7.54
N ASN A 240 -14.81 -3.47 6.94
CA ASN A 240 -16.27 -3.42 6.83
C ASN A 240 -17.05 -4.22 7.90
N ASP A 241 -16.52 -5.34 8.43
CA ASP A 241 -17.26 -6.19 9.38
C ASP A 241 -16.34 -6.99 10.30
N SER A 242 -16.28 -6.60 11.56
CA SER A 242 -15.44 -7.24 12.58
C SER A 242 -15.78 -8.72 12.84
N ASN A 243 -17.04 -9.14 12.69
CA ASN A 243 -17.44 -10.53 12.98
C ASN A 243 -17.02 -11.47 11.87
N SER A 244 -17.18 -11.06 10.60
CA SER A 244 -16.72 -11.84 9.45
C SER A 244 -15.20 -11.99 9.45
N ILE A 245 -14.48 -10.93 9.78
CA ILE A 245 -13.02 -10.92 9.88
C ILE A 245 -12.53 -11.89 10.96
N ARG A 246 -13.19 -11.92 12.13
CA ARG A 246 -12.88 -12.86 13.22
C ARG A 246 -12.89 -14.30 12.72
N SER A 247 -13.99 -14.74 12.11
CA SER A 247 -14.14 -16.11 11.62
C SER A 247 -13.04 -16.46 10.61
N ILE A 248 -12.76 -15.56 9.68
CA ILE A 248 -11.77 -15.75 8.61
C ILE A 248 -10.35 -15.86 9.18
N ILE A 249 -9.97 -15.01 10.13
CA ILE A 249 -8.65 -15.07 10.79
C ILE A 249 -8.51 -16.36 11.60
N MET A 250 -9.53 -16.75 12.36
CA MET A 250 -9.50 -17.99 13.15
C MET A 250 -9.37 -19.22 12.25
N ASP A 251 -10.02 -19.24 11.09
CA ASP A 251 -9.87 -20.32 10.11
C ASP A 251 -8.43 -20.37 9.53
N GLY A 252 -7.82 -19.23 9.29
CA GLY A 252 -6.41 -19.14 8.90
C GLY A 252 -5.45 -19.68 9.96
N LEU A 253 -5.71 -19.41 11.24
CA LEU A 253 -4.91 -19.94 12.35
C LEU A 253 -5.05 -21.45 12.49
N ARG A 254 -6.27 -22.00 12.35
CA ARG A 254 -6.50 -23.45 12.37
C ARG A 254 -5.77 -24.15 11.23
N LEU A 255 -5.87 -23.61 10.01
CA LEU A 255 -5.10 -24.12 8.87
C LEU A 255 -3.59 -24.07 9.14
N SER A 256 -3.10 -22.99 9.73
CA SER A 256 -1.67 -22.87 10.08
C SER A 256 -1.22 -23.95 11.05
N ALA A 257 -2.07 -24.28 12.05
CA ALA A 257 -1.82 -25.39 12.98
C ALA A 257 -1.82 -26.76 12.28
N GLU A 258 -2.78 -27.00 11.39
CA GLU A 258 -2.87 -28.23 10.58
C GLU A 258 -1.64 -28.43 9.69
N LEU A 259 -1.03 -27.35 9.21
CA LEU A 259 0.19 -27.35 8.42
C LEU A 259 1.47 -27.47 9.28
N GLY A 260 1.35 -27.57 10.60
CA GLY A 260 2.46 -27.78 11.53
C GLY A 260 3.09 -26.51 12.11
N ALA A 261 2.65 -25.33 11.72
CA ALA A 261 3.24 -24.08 12.18
C ALA A 261 3.03 -23.85 13.67
N SER A 262 4.09 -23.53 14.39
CA SER A 262 4.07 -23.15 15.80
C SER A 262 3.88 -21.65 16.02
N LYS A 263 4.24 -20.82 15.05
CA LYS A 263 4.17 -19.36 15.07
C LYS A 263 3.47 -18.82 13.84
N VAL A 264 2.69 -17.75 14.05
CA VAL A 264 2.01 -17.03 12.97
C VAL A 264 2.25 -15.54 13.10
N SER A 265 2.72 -14.90 12.02
CA SER A 265 2.77 -13.44 11.93
C SER A 265 1.54 -12.88 11.19
N LEU A 266 0.98 -11.80 11.71
CA LEU A 266 -0.07 -11.02 11.03
C LEU A 266 0.59 -10.03 10.07
N THR A 267 0.31 -10.13 8.77
CA THR A 267 0.94 -9.26 7.77
C THR A 267 0.05 -8.11 7.30
N GLY A 268 0.61 -7.18 6.58
CA GLY A 268 -0.10 -6.04 6.00
C GLY A 268 -0.84 -5.22 7.05
N ILE A 269 -2.14 -5.01 6.85
CA ILE A 269 -3.01 -4.23 7.75
C ILE A 269 -3.69 -5.08 8.84
N LEU A 270 -3.48 -6.42 8.86
CA LEU A 270 -4.08 -7.29 9.87
C LEU A 270 -3.77 -6.85 11.31
N PRO A 271 -2.55 -6.44 11.68
CA PRO A 271 -2.31 -5.88 13.01
C PRO A 271 -3.19 -4.67 13.32
N LEU A 272 -3.34 -3.75 12.38
CA LEU A 272 -4.11 -2.52 12.57
C LEU A 272 -5.59 -2.80 12.88
N ILE A 273 -6.20 -3.71 12.12
CA ILE A 273 -7.64 -4.04 12.27
C ILE A 273 -7.94 -4.98 13.45
N THR A 274 -6.91 -5.52 14.11
CA THR A 274 -7.02 -6.44 15.25
C THR A 274 -6.44 -5.85 16.54
N GLN A 275 -6.40 -4.53 16.66
CA GLN A 275 -5.81 -3.82 17.79
C GLN A 275 -4.39 -4.33 18.13
N ASP A 276 -3.51 -4.34 17.13
CA ASP A 276 -2.16 -4.92 17.20
C ASP A 276 -2.17 -6.38 17.72
N GLY A 277 -3.10 -7.20 17.19
CA GLY A 277 -3.23 -8.63 17.47
C GLY A 277 -3.95 -8.98 18.76
N LEU A 278 -4.30 -8.01 19.62
CA LEU A 278 -4.97 -8.26 20.89
C LEU A 278 -6.35 -8.90 20.72
N ASP A 279 -7.10 -8.49 19.71
CA ASP A 279 -8.40 -9.09 19.43
C ASP A 279 -8.27 -10.58 19.06
N VAL A 280 -7.24 -10.95 18.33
CA VAL A 280 -6.98 -12.35 17.94
C VAL A 280 -6.77 -13.21 19.19
N ILE A 281 -5.95 -12.75 20.12
CA ILE A 281 -5.70 -13.46 21.40
C ILE A 281 -7.00 -13.60 22.21
N ASN A 282 -7.83 -12.55 22.26
CA ASN A 282 -9.11 -12.61 22.95
C ASN A 282 -10.05 -13.63 22.28
N TRP A 283 -10.10 -13.67 20.95
CA TRP A 283 -10.93 -14.64 20.21
C TRP A 283 -10.48 -16.09 20.44
N MET A 284 -9.16 -16.33 20.50
CA MET A 284 -8.61 -17.65 20.82
C MET A 284 -9.05 -18.11 22.23
N ARG A 285 -8.98 -17.22 23.22
CA ARG A 285 -9.40 -17.50 24.61
C ARG A 285 -10.90 -17.77 24.73
N GLU A 286 -11.72 -16.98 24.04
CA GLU A 286 -13.17 -17.16 24.05
C GLU A 286 -13.63 -18.51 23.48
N ASN A 287 -12.83 -19.15 22.63
CA ASN A 287 -13.12 -20.44 22.02
C ASN A 287 -12.37 -21.61 22.67
N ASP A 288 -11.62 -21.39 23.78
CA ASP A 288 -10.74 -22.39 24.42
C ASP A 288 -9.72 -23.03 23.44
N GLU A 289 -9.32 -22.29 22.40
CA GLU A 289 -8.42 -22.79 21.33
C GLU A 289 -6.95 -22.38 21.56
N GLU A 290 -6.63 -21.61 22.59
CA GLU A 290 -5.29 -21.04 22.82
C GLU A 290 -4.19 -22.14 22.88
N VAL A 291 -4.52 -23.33 23.33
CA VAL A 291 -3.57 -24.45 23.49
C VAL A 291 -3.27 -25.15 22.17
N ASN A 292 -4.17 -25.08 21.19
CA ASN A 292 -4.10 -25.86 19.95
C ASN A 292 -3.74 -25.00 18.73
N LEU A 293 -3.65 -23.68 18.89
CA LEU A 293 -3.34 -22.76 17.81
C LEU A 293 -1.92 -22.22 17.93
N PRO A 294 -1.31 -21.80 16.81
CA PRO A 294 0.02 -21.18 16.81
C PRO A 294 0.07 -19.93 17.66
N ILE A 295 1.25 -19.62 18.20
CA ILE A 295 1.50 -18.34 18.85
C ILE A 295 1.50 -17.24 17.81
N VAL A 296 0.71 -16.19 18.07
CA VAL A 296 0.55 -15.07 17.14
C VAL A 296 1.50 -13.95 17.46
N THR A 297 2.11 -13.35 16.44
CA THR A 297 2.87 -12.09 16.53
C THR A 297 2.38 -11.10 15.48
N THR A 298 2.42 -9.81 15.76
CA THR A 298 2.20 -8.77 14.75
C THR A 298 3.44 -8.49 13.92
N GLY A 299 4.61 -8.84 14.44
CA GLY A 299 5.89 -8.51 13.83
C GLY A 299 6.21 -7.01 13.79
N ASN A 300 5.49 -6.17 14.55
CA ASN A 300 5.66 -4.72 14.48
C ASN A 300 7.10 -4.28 14.84
N ALA A 301 7.73 -4.88 15.85
CA ALA A 301 9.12 -4.60 16.18
C ALA A 301 10.09 -5.01 15.07
N THR A 302 9.87 -6.19 14.43
CA THR A 302 10.63 -6.61 13.25
C THR A 302 10.48 -5.61 12.09
N ARG A 303 9.25 -5.12 11.87
CA ARG A 303 8.97 -4.13 10.82
C ARG A 303 9.74 -2.83 11.05
N CYS A 304 9.73 -2.28 12.28
CA CYS A 304 10.52 -1.09 12.61
C CYS A 304 12.01 -1.33 12.31
N ALA A 305 12.56 -2.45 12.76
CA ALA A 305 13.95 -2.81 12.51
C ALA A 305 14.26 -2.90 10.99
N THR A 306 13.36 -3.49 10.20
CA THR A 306 13.57 -3.61 8.75
C THR A 306 13.41 -2.28 7.99
N ILE A 307 12.60 -1.35 8.48
CA ILE A 307 12.54 0.01 7.94
C ILE A 307 13.90 0.70 8.16
N ILE A 308 14.49 0.57 9.36
CA ILE A 308 15.81 1.16 9.64
C ILE A 308 16.88 0.53 8.76
N LYS A 309 16.84 -0.78 8.50
CA LYS A 309 17.74 -1.42 7.52
C LYS A 309 17.59 -0.81 6.13
N SER A 310 16.37 -0.50 5.69
CA SER A 310 16.15 0.19 4.41
C SER A 310 16.72 1.61 4.40
N VAL A 311 16.64 2.32 5.54
CA VAL A 311 17.29 3.63 5.71
C VAL A 311 18.81 3.50 5.61
N GLU A 312 19.42 2.51 6.29
CA GLU A 312 20.87 2.22 6.15
C GLU A 312 21.24 1.95 4.69
N GLY A 313 20.41 1.16 3.99
CA GLY A 313 20.64 0.81 2.59
C GLY A 313 20.66 2.01 1.66
N ILE A 314 19.67 2.90 1.78
CA ILE A 314 19.60 4.08 0.92
C ILE A 314 20.71 5.10 1.25
N LEU A 315 21.08 5.25 2.52
CA LEU A 315 22.20 6.08 2.94
C LEU A 315 23.52 5.56 2.38
N ALA A 316 23.77 4.25 2.50
CA ALA A 316 24.99 3.63 1.95
C ALA A 316 25.05 3.76 0.42
N ARG A 317 23.91 3.60 -0.27
CA ARG A 317 23.83 3.73 -1.72
C ARG A 317 23.99 5.17 -2.19
N SER A 318 23.43 6.15 -1.48
CA SER A 318 23.60 7.57 -1.81
C SER A 318 24.97 8.12 -1.44
N GLY A 319 25.65 7.51 -0.47
CA GLY A 319 26.86 8.06 0.14
C GLY A 319 26.59 9.23 1.09
N SER A 320 25.35 9.35 1.59
CA SER A 320 24.93 10.45 2.47
C SER A 320 25.22 10.13 3.93
N ASP A 321 25.59 11.13 4.72
CA ASP A 321 25.74 11.04 6.17
C ASP A 321 24.45 11.51 6.85
N MET A 322 23.83 10.67 7.68
CA MET A 322 22.60 11.00 8.40
C MET A 322 22.72 12.29 9.20
N SER A 323 23.88 12.57 9.80
CA SER A 323 24.10 13.76 10.65
C SER A 323 23.99 15.09 9.88
N GLU A 324 24.13 15.05 8.56
CA GLU A 324 24.02 16.23 7.70
C GLU A 324 22.59 16.42 7.15
N LEU A 325 21.72 15.44 7.33
CA LEU A 325 20.39 15.43 6.74
C LEU A 325 19.34 16.07 7.65
N ARG A 326 18.33 16.65 7.02
CA ARG A 326 17.03 16.90 7.62
C ARG A 326 16.09 15.76 7.20
N VAL A 327 15.46 15.13 8.17
CA VAL A 327 14.62 13.96 7.93
C VAL A 327 13.15 14.31 8.14
N SER A 328 12.29 13.98 7.18
CA SER A 328 10.85 14.13 7.32
C SER A 328 10.22 12.78 7.58
N PHE A 329 9.46 12.67 8.67
CA PHE A 329 8.62 11.52 9.00
C PHE A 329 7.16 11.82 8.69
N ILE A 330 6.53 10.96 7.88
CA ILE A 330 5.12 11.05 7.49
C ILE A 330 4.37 9.84 8.05
N GLY A 331 3.33 10.09 8.84
CA GLY A 331 2.56 9.04 9.50
C GLY A 331 3.20 8.61 10.82
N LEU A 332 3.00 9.42 11.85
CA LEU A 332 3.52 9.20 13.20
C LEU A 332 2.49 8.48 14.09
N GLY A 333 1.88 7.39 13.57
CA GLY A 333 1.18 6.39 14.37
C GLY A 333 2.14 5.64 15.30
N SER A 334 1.69 4.56 15.96
CA SER A 334 2.57 3.76 16.84
C SER A 334 3.83 3.27 16.13
N MET A 335 3.69 2.73 14.91
CA MET A 335 4.81 2.29 14.09
C MET A 335 5.77 3.42 13.71
N GLY A 336 5.24 4.57 13.28
CA GLY A 336 6.08 5.70 12.86
C GLY A 336 6.88 6.29 14.03
N MET A 337 6.27 6.43 15.21
CA MET A 337 6.95 6.91 16.40
C MET A 337 8.06 5.95 16.83
N SER A 338 7.77 4.66 16.99
CA SER A 338 8.80 3.66 17.36
C SER A 338 9.90 3.51 16.30
N THR A 339 9.57 3.73 15.00
CA THR A 339 10.60 3.76 13.96
C THR A 339 11.53 4.97 14.11
N LEU A 340 10.99 6.13 14.46
CA LEU A 340 11.77 7.33 14.70
C LEU A 340 12.66 7.17 15.94
N ASP A 341 12.10 6.65 17.06
CA ASP A 341 12.88 6.38 18.27
C ASP A 341 14.02 5.40 17.97
N LEU A 342 13.73 4.25 17.35
CA LEU A 342 14.75 3.28 16.96
C LEU A 342 15.82 3.89 16.04
N MET A 343 15.41 4.75 15.09
CA MET A 343 16.37 5.43 14.20
C MET A 343 17.37 6.28 15.00
N LEU A 344 16.88 7.01 16.02
CA LEU A 344 17.73 7.85 16.85
C LEU A 344 18.61 7.03 17.82
N ASP A 345 18.17 5.84 18.21
CA ASP A 345 18.97 4.95 19.06
C ASP A 345 20.14 4.29 18.31
N VAL A 346 19.96 3.98 17.00
CA VAL A 346 20.92 3.12 16.27
C VAL A 346 21.69 3.82 15.16
N LEU A 347 21.22 5.00 14.69
CA LEU A 347 21.89 5.78 13.65
C LEU A 347 22.38 7.13 14.21
N PRO A 348 23.36 7.78 13.55
CA PRO A 348 23.70 9.15 13.88
C PRO A 348 22.48 10.06 13.84
N HIS A 349 22.35 10.96 14.82
CA HIS A 349 21.24 11.89 14.85
C HIS A 349 21.26 12.83 13.64
N PRO A 350 20.13 13.03 12.95
CA PRO A 350 20.05 14.01 11.87
C PRO A 350 20.14 15.44 12.41
N ARG A 351 20.51 16.39 11.55
CA ARG A 351 20.55 17.82 11.94
C ARG A 351 19.18 18.40 12.29
N GLY A 352 18.10 17.77 11.81
CA GLY A 352 16.73 18.16 12.14
C GLY A 352 15.70 17.15 11.68
N ILE A 353 14.55 17.17 12.32
CA ILE A 353 13.41 16.29 12.07
C ILE A 353 12.18 17.13 11.77
N ILE A 354 11.43 16.74 10.74
CA ILE A 354 10.10 17.27 10.42
C ILE A 354 9.10 16.16 10.69
N MET A 355 8.27 16.33 11.70
CA MET A 355 7.23 15.39 12.08
C MET A 355 5.91 15.79 11.42
N SER A 356 5.33 14.88 10.61
CA SER A 356 4.06 15.12 9.93
C SER A 356 3.07 14.01 10.21
N ASP A 357 1.87 14.39 10.66
CA ASP A 357 0.74 13.47 10.79
C ASP A 357 -0.52 14.14 10.26
N LEU A 358 -1.46 13.32 9.72
CA LEU A 358 -2.61 13.81 8.94
C LEU A 358 -3.84 14.18 9.77
N TYR A 359 -3.93 13.77 11.01
CA TYR A 359 -5.18 13.93 11.76
C TYR A 359 -5.01 14.81 12.98
N GLN A 360 -4.71 16.10 12.81
CA GLN A 360 -4.73 17.09 13.91
C GLN A 360 -4.24 16.53 15.27
N GLN A 361 -3.20 15.69 15.24
CA GLN A 361 -2.61 15.06 16.42
C GLN A 361 -1.50 15.93 17.00
N GLU A 362 -1.66 17.25 16.86
CA GLU A 362 -0.61 18.21 17.21
C GLU A 362 -0.17 18.10 18.66
N ASP A 363 -1.10 17.86 19.59
CA ASP A 363 -0.76 17.70 21.00
C ASP A 363 0.08 16.45 21.24
N ARG A 364 -0.25 15.33 20.59
CA ARG A 364 0.55 14.09 20.65
C ARG A 364 1.94 14.28 20.03
N LEU A 365 2.03 14.99 18.91
CA LEU A 365 3.32 15.31 18.30
C LEU A 365 4.18 16.21 19.19
N LYS A 366 3.58 17.16 19.92
CA LYS A 366 4.29 17.99 20.91
C LYS A 366 4.78 17.17 22.09
N GLU A 367 3.95 16.27 22.62
CA GLU A 367 4.37 15.36 23.69
C GLU A 367 5.56 14.50 23.24
N PHE A 368 5.51 14.00 22.00
CA PHE A 368 6.59 13.21 21.42
C PHE A 368 7.84 14.06 21.17
N GLN A 369 7.71 15.29 20.71
CA GLN A 369 8.82 16.25 20.61
C GLN A 369 9.50 16.45 21.96
N ASP A 370 8.73 16.65 23.04
CA ASP A 370 9.26 16.81 24.38
C ASP A 370 10.02 15.57 24.86
N GLN A 371 9.54 14.36 24.52
CA GLN A 371 10.22 13.09 24.78
C GLN A 371 11.56 13.01 24.04
N LEU A 372 11.59 13.32 22.74
CA LEU A 372 12.81 13.31 21.93
C LEU A 372 13.86 14.30 22.47
N LEU A 373 13.44 15.49 22.88
CA LEU A 373 14.33 16.47 23.48
C LEU A 373 14.86 15.99 24.85
N ALA A 374 14.01 15.35 25.64
CA ALA A 374 14.41 14.80 26.94
C ALA A 374 15.36 13.60 26.80
N SER A 375 15.26 12.81 25.73
CA SER A 375 16.20 11.72 25.42
C SER A 375 17.54 12.18 24.86
N GLY A 376 17.71 13.50 24.61
CA GLY A 376 18.98 14.11 24.22
C GLY A 376 19.13 14.43 22.74
N PHE A 377 18.04 14.38 21.96
CA PHE A 377 18.07 14.89 20.60
C PHE A 377 18.36 16.40 20.58
N ALA A 378 19.42 16.82 19.89
CA ALA A 378 19.89 18.20 19.88
C ALA A 378 19.58 18.95 18.56
N GLY A 379 19.00 18.27 17.58
CA GLY A 379 18.64 18.84 16.28
C GLY A 379 17.35 19.69 16.35
N GLU A 380 17.04 20.34 15.26
CA GLU A 380 15.78 21.07 15.12
C GLU A 380 14.60 20.09 14.96
N ILE A 381 13.48 20.38 15.61
CA ILE A 381 12.23 19.61 15.42
C ILE A 381 11.12 20.54 14.98
N ASP A 382 10.56 20.25 13.80
CA ASP A 382 9.40 20.91 13.26
C ASP A 382 8.18 19.98 13.30
N ILE A 383 7.03 20.52 13.67
CA ILE A 383 5.75 19.81 13.64
C ILE A 383 4.90 20.37 12.51
N CYS A 384 4.42 19.49 11.65
CA CYS A 384 3.52 19.81 10.54
C CYS A 384 2.25 18.99 10.67
N SER A 385 1.19 19.56 11.24
CA SER A 385 -0.14 18.95 11.17
C SER A 385 -0.76 19.25 9.81
N CYS A 386 -1.26 18.21 9.16
CA CYS A 386 -1.85 18.30 7.82
C CYS A 386 -3.25 17.69 7.81
N ASP A 387 -4.20 18.33 7.13
CA ASP A 387 -5.55 17.77 6.97
C ASP A 387 -5.60 16.73 5.83
N THR A 388 -5.35 17.17 4.59
CA THR A 388 -5.43 16.32 3.39
C THR A 388 -4.22 16.42 2.48
N LYS A 389 -3.37 17.42 2.69
CA LYS A 389 -2.14 17.66 1.92
C LYS A 389 -1.00 17.92 2.87
N LEU A 390 0.16 17.40 2.51
CA LEU A 390 1.39 17.67 3.25
C LEU A 390 1.76 19.15 3.16
N SER A 391 2.25 19.68 4.27
CA SER A 391 2.87 21.00 4.31
C SER A 391 4.07 21.06 3.36
N ASP A 392 4.29 22.19 2.70
CA ASP A 392 5.46 22.38 1.83
C ASP A 392 6.79 22.19 2.60
N LYS A 393 6.79 22.37 3.93
CA LYS A 393 7.94 22.14 4.79
C LYS A 393 8.42 20.68 4.78
N VAL A 394 7.53 19.70 4.59
CA VAL A 394 7.87 18.27 4.48
C VAL A 394 8.85 18.03 3.32
N TYR A 395 8.70 18.77 2.25
CA TYR A 395 9.51 18.66 1.03
C TYR A 395 10.89 19.37 1.12
N GLU A 396 11.19 20.03 2.25
CA GLU A 396 12.51 20.59 2.51
C GLU A 396 13.54 19.54 2.96
N ALA A 397 13.09 18.34 3.31
CA ALA A 397 13.94 17.27 3.80
C ALA A 397 14.78 16.63 2.68
N GLU A 398 15.98 16.17 3.04
CA GLU A 398 16.86 15.36 2.19
C GLU A 398 16.52 13.86 2.28
N LEU A 399 15.87 13.42 3.37
CA LEU A 399 15.36 12.07 3.54
C LEU A 399 13.90 12.15 3.99
N ILE A 400 13.03 11.49 3.27
CA ILE A 400 11.62 11.32 3.65
C ILE A 400 11.38 9.86 4.02
N ILE A 401 10.86 9.62 5.22
CA ILE A 401 10.45 8.30 5.69
C ILE A 401 8.94 8.33 5.85
N ALA A 402 8.23 7.50 5.09
CA ALA A 402 6.78 7.43 5.13
C ALA A 402 6.31 6.09 5.71
N VAL A 403 5.44 6.17 6.72
CA VAL A 403 4.78 5.03 7.38
C VAL A 403 3.28 5.35 7.47
N SER A 404 2.65 5.47 6.31
CA SER A 404 1.28 5.97 6.16
C SER A 404 0.36 4.91 5.52
N ASN A 405 -0.93 5.08 5.67
CA ASN A 405 -1.95 4.31 4.94
C ASN A 405 -2.69 5.16 3.90
N ILE A 406 -2.14 6.33 3.56
CA ILE A 406 -2.76 7.23 2.60
C ILE A 406 -2.00 7.17 1.28
N PRO A 407 -2.64 6.71 0.20
CA PRO A 407 -2.00 6.63 -1.11
C PRO A 407 -1.70 8.02 -1.67
N ASN A 408 -0.58 8.13 -2.36
CA ASN A 408 -0.18 9.32 -3.12
C ASN A 408 -0.20 10.64 -2.32
N ILE A 409 0.07 10.58 -1.02
CA ILE A 409 0.13 11.77 -0.16
C ILE A 409 1.35 12.64 -0.46
N ILE A 410 2.44 12.04 -0.95
CA ILE A 410 3.67 12.73 -1.37
C ILE A 410 3.54 13.11 -2.86
N ASP A 411 3.52 14.40 -3.13
CA ASP A 411 3.60 14.93 -4.49
C ASP A 411 5.06 14.91 -4.96
N ILE A 412 5.40 13.97 -5.84
CA ILE A 412 6.77 13.79 -6.37
C ILE A 412 7.31 15.06 -7.05
N ASN A 413 6.43 15.89 -7.63
CA ASN A 413 6.85 17.12 -8.29
C ASN A 413 7.29 18.22 -7.29
N LYS A 414 6.85 18.11 -6.03
CA LYS A 414 7.28 19.01 -4.95
C LYS A 414 8.55 18.56 -4.24
N VAL A 415 8.90 17.27 -4.38
CA VAL A 415 10.10 16.72 -3.76
C VAL A 415 11.33 17.41 -4.37
N ARG A 416 12.18 17.97 -3.49
CA ARG A 416 13.39 18.68 -3.93
C ARG A 416 14.39 17.73 -4.60
N SER A 417 15.24 18.29 -5.45
CA SER A 417 16.39 17.54 -6.01
C SER A 417 17.35 17.12 -4.89
N GLY A 418 17.87 15.90 -4.97
CA GLY A 418 18.76 15.33 -3.97
C GLY A 418 18.03 14.69 -2.78
N THR A 419 16.73 14.42 -2.90
CA THR A 419 15.97 13.74 -1.84
C THR A 419 16.01 12.22 -2.00
N MET A 420 16.08 11.54 -0.86
CA MET A 420 15.90 10.09 -0.70
C MET A 420 14.53 9.80 -0.09
N ILE A 421 13.85 8.74 -0.53
CA ILE A 421 12.57 8.33 0.05
C ILE A 421 12.62 6.86 0.48
N VAL A 422 12.27 6.58 1.74
CA VAL A 422 11.98 5.24 2.25
C VAL A 422 10.49 5.17 2.56
N ASP A 423 9.75 4.35 1.82
CA ASP A 423 8.29 4.25 1.96
C ASP A 423 7.86 2.88 2.46
N TYR A 424 7.34 2.84 3.67
CA TYR A 424 6.69 1.66 4.27
C TYR A 424 5.17 1.81 4.29
N SER A 425 4.65 2.62 3.40
CA SER A 425 3.21 2.87 3.29
C SER A 425 2.52 1.79 2.46
N PHE A 426 1.30 1.50 2.82
CA PHE A 426 0.45 0.64 1.99
C PHE A 426 -0.97 1.22 1.93
N PRO A 427 -1.46 1.56 0.73
CA PRO A 427 -0.73 1.64 -0.56
C PRO A 427 0.42 2.65 -0.57
N SER A 428 1.23 2.64 -1.62
CA SER A 428 2.38 3.56 -1.77
C SER A 428 2.01 5.02 -1.54
N SER A 429 2.85 5.73 -0.80
CA SER A 429 2.65 7.15 -0.47
C SER A 429 2.89 8.11 -1.63
N PHE A 430 3.39 7.62 -2.77
CA PHE A 430 3.67 8.43 -3.96
C PHE A 430 3.50 7.62 -5.26
N SER A 431 3.45 8.32 -6.39
CA SER A 431 3.48 7.71 -7.73
C SER A 431 4.86 7.13 -8.02
N VAL A 432 4.97 5.79 -8.01
CA VAL A 432 6.24 5.09 -8.28
C VAL A 432 6.72 5.36 -9.70
N ILE A 433 5.83 5.45 -10.68
CA ILE A 433 6.15 5.76 -12.08
C ILE A 433 6.80 7.15 -12.20
N ASP A 434 6.21 8.17 -11.56
CA ASP A 434 6.76 9.53 -11.62
C ASP A 434 8.10 9.63 -10.89
N ALA A 435 8.25 8.90 -9.77
CA ALA A 435 9.52 8.81 -9.05
C ALA A 435 10.60 8.09 -9.86
N ALA A 436 10.26 6.97 -10.51
CA ALA A 436 11.16 6.21 -11.39
C ALA A 436 11.65 7.08 -12.55
N ARG A 437 10.73 7.80 -13.20
CA ARG A 437 11.08 8.73 -14.29
C ARG A 437 12.08 9.80 -13.82
N ARG A 438 11.88 10.38 -12.65
CA ARG A 438 12.82 11.34 -12.07
C ARG A 438 14.18 10.70 -11.76
N ALA A 439 14.18 9.51 -11.18
CA ALA A 439 15.41 8.78 -10.86
C ALA A 439 16.25 8.52 -12.13
N GLU A 440 15.64 7.98 -13.18
CA GLU A 440 16.34 7.59 -14.40
C GLU A 440 16.74 8.79 -15.28
N GLN A 441 15.82 9.72 -15.49
CA GLN A 441 16.06 10.83 -16.40
C GLN A 441 16.93 11.92 -15.76
N ASN A 442 16.58 12.32 -14.54
CA ASN A 442 17.24 13.44 -13.86
C ASN A 442 18.35 12.99 -12.91
N GLY A 443 18.24 11.76 -12.32
CA GLY A 443 19.15 11.28 -11.28
C GLY A 443 19.07 12.13 -9.99
N ASP A 444 17.97 12.82 -9.77
CA ASP A 444 17.82 13.79 -8.68
C ASP A 444 16.97 13.28 -7.51
N LEU A 445 16.53 12.02 -7.60
CA LEU A 445 15.72 11.32 -6.62
C LEU A 445 16.10 9.85 -6.60
N ILE A 446 16.25 9.25 -5.41
CA ILE A 446 16.28 7.81 -5.23
C ILE A 446 15.29 7.40 -4.15
N PHE A 447 14.76 6.18 -4.26
CA PHE A 447 13.74 5.72 -3.34
C PHE A 447 13.80 4.21 -3.16
N THR A 448 13.19 3.73 -2.08
CA THR A 448 13.05 2.31 -1.80
C THR A 448 11.81 2.03 -0.97
N SER A 449 11.27 0.82 -1.12
CA SER A 449 10.31 0.24 -0.19
C SER A 449 10.99 0.00 1.15
N GLY A 450 10.35 0.40 2.23
CA GLY A 450 10.77 0.04 3.57
C GLY A 450 10.46 -1.43 3.87
N GLY A 451 11.25 -2.05 4.75
CA GLY A 451 10.87 -3.33 5.34
C GLY A 451 11.27 -4.58 4.60
N GLN A 452 12.13 -4.52 3.60
CA GLN A 452 12.68 -5.69 2.91
C GLN A 452 14.13 -5.94 3.31
N LEU A 453 14.49 -7.22 3.46
CA LEU A 453 15.84 -7.70 3.80
C LEU A 453 16.38 -8.63 2.73
N CYS A 454 17.67 -8.54 2.48
CA CYS A 454 18.42 -9.51 1.69
C CYS A 454 18.98 -10.58 2.63
N LEU A 455 18.61 -11.84 2.38
CA LEU A 455 19.00 -13.00 3.20
C LEU A 455 20.37 -13.58 2.82
N GLY A 456 20.99 -13.05 1.75
CA GLY A 456 22.30 -13.51 1.27
C GLY A 456 22.25 -14.83 0.50
N GLN A 457 21.33 -15.74 0.82
CA GLN A 457 21.10 -17.00 0.11
C GLN A 457 19.76 -16.97 -0.61
N PRO A 458 19.64 -17.62 -1.77
CA PRO A 458 18.36 -17.75 -2.46
C PRO A 458 17.33 -18.52 -1.62
N ILE A 459 16.09 -18.10 -1.71
CA ILE A 459 14.94 -18.69 -1.05
C ILE A 459 14.23 -19.58 -2.07
N GLU A 460 14.14 -20.87 -1.81
CA GLU A 460 13.31 -21.76 -2.61
C GLU A 460 11.85 -21.43 -2.34
N GLU A 461 11.13 -20.97 -3.37
CA GLU A 461 9.71 -20.63 -3.29
C GLU A 461 8.86 -21.61 -4.09
N ILE A 462 7.81 -22.11 -3.46
CA ILE A 462 6.75 -22.87 -4.14
C ILE A 462 5.47 -22.06 -4.07
N ILE A 463 4.89 -21.76 -5.24
CA ILE A 463 3.58 -21.11 -5.36
C ILE A 463 2.54 -22.20 -5.60
N TYR A 464 1.53 -22.24 -4.72
CA TYR A 464 0.42 -23.19 -4.80
C TYR A 464 -0.78 -22.52 -5.47
N LEU A 465 -1.11 -23.01 -6.65
CA LEU A 465 -2.24 -22.51 -7.43
C LEU A 465 -3.39 -23.53 -7.45
N PRO A 466 -4.65 -23.09 -7.43
CA PRO A 466 -5.76 -24.00 -7.68
C PRO A 466 -5.73 -24.51 -9.12
N ARG A 467 -6.18 -25.75 -9.36
CA ARG A 467 -6.21 -26.31 -10.73
C ARG A 467 -7.04 -25.49 -11.72
N VAL A 468 -8.06 -24.79 -11.26
CA VAL A 468 -8.82 -23.87 -12.09
C VAL A 468 -7.91 -22.76 -12.69
N ALA A 469 -6.80 -22.44 -12.05
CA ALA A 469 -5.83 -21.49 -12.57
C ALA A 469 -4.96 -22.05 -13.71
N GLU A 470 -4.84 -23.37 -13.86
CA GLU A 470 -4.04 -24.02 -14.90
C GLU A 470 -4.51 -23.64 -16.30
N GLU A 471 -5.84 -23.67 -16.53
CA GLU A 471 -6.43 -23.24 -17.81
C GLU A 471 -6.29 -21.73 -18.03
N MET A 472 -6.25 -20.95 -16.96
CA MET A 472 -6.10 -19.50 -17.03
C MET A 472 -4.66 -19.07 -17.30
N LEU A 473 -3.67 -19.84 -16.82
CA LEU A 473 -2.24 -19.54 -17.05
C LEU A 473 -1.83 -19.74 -18.51
N GLU A 474 -2.55 -20.60 -19.28
CA GLU A 474 -2.38 -20.68 -20.73
C GLU A 474 -2.85 -19.40 -21.45
N ILE A 475 -3.73 -18.62 -20.81
CA ILE A 475 -4.30 -17.37 -21.33
C ILE A 475 -3.53 -16.15 -20.79
N ILE A 476 -3.04 -16.25 -19.55
CA ILE A 476 -2.23 -15.19 -18.93
C ILE A 476 -0.80 -15.36 -19.46
N ASN A 477 -0.31 -14.34 -20.18
CA ASN A 477 1.08 -14.30 -20.65
C ASN A 477 2.04 -14.62 -19.49
N PRO A 478 2.99 -15.59 -19.65
CA PRO A 478 3.99 -15.91 -18.63
C PRO A 478 4.76 -14.68 -18.13
N GLU A 479 4.99 -13.67 -18.98
CA GLU A 479 5.60 -12.40 -18.59
C GLU A 479 4.74 -11.59 -17.60
N LYS A 480 3.39 -11.67 -17.71
CA LYS A 480 2.49 -11.03 -16.72
C LYS A 480 2.50 -11.75 -15.37
N MET A 481 2.65 -13.07 -15.37
CA MET A 481 2.84 -13.81 -14.12
C MET A 481 4.18 -13.45 -13.47
N GLN A 482 5.23 -13.24 -14.25
CA GLN A 482 6.51 -12.77 -13.73
C GLN A 482 6.38 -11.40 -13.05
N SER A 483 5.57 -10.48 -13.59
CA SER A 483 5.39 -9.15 -12.97
C SER A 483 4.74 -9.18 -11.59
N ILE A 484 3.98 -10.24 -11.24
CA ILE A 484 3.43 -10.45 -9.88
C ILE A 484 4.48 -11.04 -8.93
N ILE A 485 5.44 -11.78 -9.47
CA ILE A 485 6.37 -12.62 -8.74
C ILE A 485 7.75 -11.96 -8.66
N ILE A 486 7.94 -10.82 -9.34
CA ILE A 486 9.23 -10.13 -9.42
C ILE A 486 9.66 -9.67 -8.02
N ARG A 487 10.48 -10.49 -7.41
CA ARG A 487 11.36 -10.12 -6.33
C ARG A 487 12.71 -10.80 -6.55
N ASP A 488 13.74 -10.27 -5.95
CA ASP A 488 15.00 -10.97 -5.87
C ASP A 488 14.82 -12.25 -5.04
N SER A 489 15.28 -13.41 -5.55
CA SER A 489 15.16 -14.68 -4.84
C SER A 489 15.81 -14.67 -3.44
N LYS A 490 16.63 -13.67 -3.14
CA LYS A 490 17.31 -13.49 -1.86
C LYS A 490 16.61 -12.52 -0.92
N GLU A 491 15.49 -11.92 -1.32
CA GLU A 491 14.85 -10.86 -0.56
C GLU A 491 13.51 -11.29 0.02
N MET A 492 13.23 -10.87 1.25
CA MET A 492 11.97 -11.13 1.93
C MET A 492 11.57 -9.96 2.83
N THR A 493 10.25 -9.77 2.98
CA THR A 493 9.71 -8.73 3.84
C THR A 493 9.79 -9.12 5.31
N GLY A 494 10.08 -8.14 6.17
CA GLY A 494 10.16 -8.34 7.62
C GLY A 494 8.88 -8.87 8.25
N CYS A 495 7.70 -8.57 7.67
CA CYS A 495 6.45 -9.09 8.20
C CYS A 495 6.28 -10.61 8.00
N ILE A 496 6.85 -11.18 6.93
CA ILE A 496 6.90 -12.63 6.70
C ILE A 496 7.96 -13.24 7.62
N LEU A 497 9.15 -12.63 7.68
CA LEU A 497 10.26 -13.10 8.53
C LEU A 497 9.93 -13.07 10.01
N ALA A 498 9.04 -12.20 10.48
CA ALA A 498 8.70 -12.08 11.88
C ALA A 498 8.23 -13.40 12.51
N SER A 499 7.52 -14.25 11.77
CA SER A 499 7.08 -15.56 12.27
C SER A 499 8.24 -16.49 12.54
N ILE A 500 9.18 -16.63 11.60
CA ILE A 500 10.32 -17.54 11.74
C ILE A 500 11.35 -17.00 12.75
N PHE A 501 11.55 -15.69 12.83
CA PHE A 501 12.44 -15.08 13.82
C PHE A 501 11.98 -15.31 15.25
N THR A 502 10.67 -15.40 15.49
CA THR A 502 10.11 -15.75 16.80
C THR A 502 10.10 -17.25 17.07
N GLU A 503 10.34 -18.09 16.07
CA GLU A 503 10.43 -19.55 16.21
C GLU A 503 11.84 -20.00 16.61
N MET A 504 12.88 -19.27 16.21
CA MET A 504 14.27 -19.63 16.47
C MET A 504 14.57 -19.65 17.98
N ASP A 505 15.34 -20.63 18.44
CA ASP A 505 15.74 -20.80 19.86
C ASP A 505 16.42 -19.56 20.46
N SER A 506 17.21 -18.87 19.66
CA SER A 506 17.87 -17.60 20.00
C SER A 506 17.16 -16.40 19.42
N GLY A 507 15.89 -16.57 19.02
CA GLY A 507 15.13 -15.57 18.31
C GLY A 507 14.62 -14.45 19.23
N VAL A 508 13.81 -13.62 18.61
CA VAL A 508 13.19 -12.47 19.30
C VAL A 508 11.83 -12.83 19.88
N GLY A 509 11.37 -12.05 20.83
CA GLY A 509 10.05 -12.20 21.43
C GLY A 509 8.91 -11.92 20.43
N VAL A 510 7.72 -12.45 20.70
CA VAL A 510 6.50 -12.08 19.98
C VAL A 510 6.12 -10.65 20.30
N THR A 511 5.66 -9.91 19.30
CA THR A 511 5.08 -8.57 19.49
C THR A 511 3.56 -8.63 19.43
N LEU A 512 2.89 -8.11 20.45
CA LEU A 512 1.43 -8.00 20.54
C LEU A 512 1.06 -6.69 21.24
N GLY A 513 0.03 -6.02 20.77
CA GLY A 513 -0.34 -4.72 21.29
C GLY A 513 0.73 -3.66 21.04
N LYS A 514 0.81 -2.68 21.93
CA LYS A 514 1.89 -1.68 21.88
C LYS A 514 3.20 -2.34 22.29
N PHE A 515 4.17 -2.28 21.42
CA PHE A 515 5.52 -2.73 21.70
C PHE A 515 6.41 -1.58 22.21
N THR A 516 7.50 -1.90 22.86
CA THR A 516 8.44 -0.95 23.45
C THR A 516 9.63 -0.70 22.53
N ASP A 517 10.33 0.43 22.73
CA ASP A 517 11.55 0.74 22.00
C ASP A 517 12.64 -0.32 22.24
N ALA A 518 12.71 -0.89 23.46
CA ALA A 518 13.62 -1.99 23.76
C ALA A 518 13.32 -3.27 22.95
N GLU A 519 12.04 -3.57 22.65
CA GLU A 519 11.69 -4.68 21.77
C GLU A 519 12.10 -4.37 20.32
N ALA A 520 11.86 -3.14 19.83
CA ALA A 520 12.30 -2.72 18.50
C ALA A 520 13.82 -2.82 18.36
N LEU A 521 14.57 -2.35 19.36
CA LEU A 521 16.03 -2.43 19.41
C LEU A 521 16.52 -3.89 19.43
N SER A 522 15.89 -4.75 20.25
CA SER A 522 16.23 -6.18 20.30
C SER A 522 16.07 -6.87 18.92
N HIS A 523 14.99 -6.54 18.21
CA HIS A 523 14.77 -7.08 16.84
C HIS A 523 15.80 -6.54 15.85
N TYR A 524 16.19 -5.27 15.96
CA TYR A 524 17.23 -4.69 15.12
C TYR A 524 18.60 -5.33 15.37
N GLU A 525 18.99 -5.51 16.64
CA GLU A 525 20.23 -6.17 17.03
C GLU A 525 20.25 -7.62 16.57
N PHE A 526 19.13 -8.34 16.68
CA PHE A 526 18.99 -9.72 16.19
C PHE A 526 19.20 -9.81 14.67
N ILE A 527 18.55 -8.94 13.89
CA ILE A 527 18.71 -8.88 12.43
C ILE A 527 20.16 -8.60 12.05
N ASN A 528 20.82 -7.69 12.76
CA ASN A 528 22.25 -7.42 12.57
C ASN A 528 23.13 -8.62 12.96
N GLY A 529 22.79 -9.30 14.05
CA GLY A 529 23.48 -10.52 14.49
C GLY A 529 23.41 -11.66 13.48
N LEU A 530 22.32 -11.75 12.70
CA LEU A 530 22.19 -12.67 11.57
C LEU A 530 22.97 -12.22 10.32
N GLY A 531 23.54 -11.02 10.31
CA GLY A 531 24.24 -10.46 9.16
C GLY A 531 23.34 -10.10 7.98
N LEU A 532 22.06 -9.89 8.21
CA LEU A 532 21.10 -9.56 7.17
C LEU A 532 21.32 -8.13 6.65
N ALA A 533 21.39 -8.01 5.34
CA ALA A 533 21.61 -6.75 4.66
C ALA A 533 20.28 -6.06 4.27
N PRO A 534 20.27 -4.73 4.07
CA PRO A 534 19.16 -4.10 3.38
C PRO A 534 19.00 -4.63 1.95
N SER A 535 17.77 -4.65 1.46
CA SER A 535 17.48 -5.04 0.08
C SER A 535 18.04 -4.02 -0.93
N ARG A 536 18.01 -4.36 -2.22
CA ARG A 536 18.24 -3.39 -3.29
C ARG A 536 17.21 -2.24 -3.20
N LEU A 537 17.56 -1.08 -3.76
CA LEU A 537 16.59 0.01 -3.85
C LEU A 537 15.50 -0.37 -4.86
N GLN A 538 14.31 -0.65 -4.34
CA GLN A 538 13.18 -1.11 -5.15
C GLN A 538 11.85 -0.67 -4.54
N MET A 539 10.85 -0.53 -5.39
CA MET A 539 9.48 -0.29 -4.95
C MET A 539 8.50 -0.89 -5.94
N GLN A 540 7.56 -1.70 -5.44
CA GLN A 540 6.71 -2.54 -6.29
C GLN A 540 7.57 -3.43 -7.21
N SER A 541 7.38 -3.37 -8.53
CA SER A 541 8.19 -4.09 -9.52
C SER A 541 9.37 -3.30 -10.08
N TYR A 542 9.60 -2.07 -9.63
CA TYR A 542 10.65 -1.20 -10.13
C TYR A 542 11.91 -1.28 -9.27
N PHE A 543 13.07 -1.48 -9.90
CA PHE A 543 14.39 -1.42 -9.29
C PHE A 543 15.11 -0.14 -9.69
N VAL A 544 15.58 0.65 -8.72
CA VAL A 544 16.41 1.82 -9.00
C VAL A 544 17.75 1.34 -9.55
N THR A 545 18.09 1.75 -10.77
CA THR A 545 19.31 1.30 -11.45
C THR A 545 20.57 1.85 -10.79
N ASP A 546 21.68 1.14 -10.94
CA ASP A 546 22.96 1.64 -10.43
C ASP A 546 23.37 2.94 -11.15
N GLU A 547 22.97 3.13 -12.42
CA GLU A 547 23.19 4.37 -13.16
C GLU A 547 22.43 5.56 -12.53
N ALA A 548 21.17 5.37 -12.13
CA ALA A 548 20.39 6.38 -11.43
C ALA A 548 21.03 6.74 -10.09
N VAL A 549 21.53 5.75 -9.34
CA VAL A 549 22.25 5.99 -8.08
C VAL A 549 23.55 6.75 -8.30
N GLU A 550 24.31 6.44 -9.34
CA GLU A 550 25.56 7.18 -9.68
C GLU A 550 25.27 8.63 -10.09
N LYS A 551 24.23 8.86 -10.90
CA LYS A 551 23.77 10.21 -11.23
C LYS A 551 23.39 11.01 -9.97
N PHE A 552 22.66 10.37 -9.05
CA PHE A 552 22.28 10.97 -7.78
C PHE A 552 23.48 11.41 -6.94
N ARG A 553 24.49 10.53 -6.79
CA ARG A 553 25.75 10.84 -6.10
C ARG A 553 26.51 12.00 -6.73
N GLY A 554 26.55 12.05 -8.06
CA GLY A 554 27.21 13.10 -8.81
C GLY A 554 26.62 14.49 -8.57
N GLN A 555 25.30 14.57 -8.37
CA GLN A 555 24.63 15.84 -8.08
C GLN A 555 24.84 16.29 -6.63
N SER A 556 24.82 15.35 -5.68
CA SER A 556 25.06 15.66 -4.27
C SER A 556 26.47 16.22 -4.01
N SER A 557 27.47 15.75 -4.78
CA SER A 557 28.85 16.24 -4.66
C SER A 557 29.10 17.60 -5.34
N SER A 558 28.28 18.00 -6.31
CA SER A 558 28.42 19.27 -7.00
C SER A 558 27.77 20.46 -6.26
N GLY A 559 26.83 20.19 -5.37
CA GLY A 559 26.16 21.21 -4.54
C GLY A 559 27.01 21.77 -3.39
N SER A 560 28.06 21.07 -2.97
CA SER A 560 28.93 21.50 -1.84
C SER A 560 30.05 22.48 -2.22
N THR A 561 30.25 22.79 -3.51
CA THR A 561 31.38 23.64 -3.98
C THR A 561 30.99 25.08 -4.30
N SER A 562 29.78 25.54 -4.07
CA SER A 562 29.34 26.88 -4.45
C SER A 562 29.06 27.87 -3.29
N ILE A 563 29.58 27.62 -2.08
CA ILE A 563 29.57 28.62 -0.99
C ILE A 563 31.00 28.91 -0.54
N THR A 564 31.78 29.49 -1.43
CA THR A 564 32.94 30.34 -1.09
C THR A 564 33.16 31.29 -2.24
N GLY A 565 32.57 32.47 -2.14
CA GLY A 565 32.77 33.59 -3.04
C GLY A 565 32.08 34.81 -2.47
#